data_097fd67e481a38207c4f2becb9df97f9
#
_entry.id   097fd67e481a38207c4f2becb9df97f9
#
_cell.length_a   1.000
_cell.length_b   1.000
_cell.length_c   1.000
_cell.angle_alpha   90.00
_cell.angle_beta   90.00
_cell.angle_gamma   90.00
#
_symmetry.space_group_name_H-M   'P 1'
#
loop_
_entity.id
_entity.type
_entity.pdbx_description
1 polymer ?
#
loop_
_entity_poly.entity_id
_entity_poly.type
_entity_poly.pdbx_seq_one_letter_code
_entity_poly.pdbx_strand_id
1 'polypeptide(L)'
;MLFTISFDNLATEATADAFETMLAARAADTAGYRFRLRSIAVGCAEDSPVDLPLAVQVRIVDDVSDGGAGTATNALTPEPHDSLGRASVITGGSKYTAEPTTYGDPLFALEMNLRASLIKEWAPEDAPVVNRDQLLGLLVAPRTSAARTISGCMVIEEF
;
A
#
# COMPACT_ATOMS: atom_id res chain seq x y z
N MET A 1 5.56 -17.37 -3.74
CA MET A 1 6.80 -16.60 -4.01
C MET A 1 6.67 -15.21 -3.43
N LEU A 2 7.77 -14.61 -2.91
CA LEU A 2 7.76 -13.27 -2.32
C LEU A 2 8.16 -12.20 -3.35
N PHE A 3 7.46 -11.07 -3.28
CA PHE A 3 7.73 -9.88 -4.08
C PHE A 3 7.66 -8.63 -3.22
N THR A 4 8.40 -7.60 -3.60
CA THR A 4 8.29 -6.26 -3.02
C THR A 4 7.69 -5.30 -4.03
N ILE A 5 6.76 -4.47 -3.57
CA ILE A 5 6.27 -3.28 -4.27
C ILE A 5 6.63 -2.09 -3.41
N SER A 6 7.27 -1.09 -3.99
CA SER A 6 7.74 0.08 -3.24
C SER A 6 7.46 1.39 -3.96
N PHE A 7 7.36 2.44 -3.17
CA PHE A 7 7.39 3.83 -3.64
C PHE A 7 8.42 4.62 -2.83
N ASP A 8 8.97 5.63 -3.44
CA ASP A 8 9.96 6.48 -2.80
C ASP A 8 9.64 7.95 -3.01
N ASN A 9 9.88 8.74 -1.96
CA ASN A 9 9.84 10.19 -1.98
C ASN A 9 8.52 10.77 -2.55
N LEU A 10 7.38 10.22 -2.15
CA LEU A 10 6.06 10.71 -2.56
C LEU A 10 5.46 11.65 -1.52
N ALA A 11 4.92 12.78 -1.99
CA ALA A 11 4.19 13.71 -1.15
C ALA A 11 2.75 13.23 -0.89
N THR A 12 2.30 13.30 0.35
CA THR A 12 0.88 13.13 0.71
C THR A 12 0.08 14.36 0.28
N GLU A 13 -1.25 14.24 0.28
CA GLU A 13 -2.13 15.40 0.20
C GLU A 13 -1.93 16.33 1.41
N ALA A 14 -2.23 17.62 1.21
CA ALA A 14 -2.10 18.64 2.27
C ALA A 14 -3.39 18.81 3.09
N THR A 15 -4.29 17.84 3.06
CA THR A 15 -5.57 17.89 3.78
C THR A 15 -5.50 17.05 5.04
N ALA A 16 -5.67 17.70 6.21
CA ALA A 16 -5.66 16.97 7.48
C ALA A 16 -6.73 15.88 7.54
N ASP A 17 -6.36 14.73 8.08
CA ASP A 17 -7.22 13.56 8.28
C ASP A 17 -7.83 12.94 7.01
N ALA A 18 -7.43 13.42 5.83
CA ALA A 18 -7.83 12.82 4.55
C ALA A 18 -6.90 11.65 4.21
N PHE A 19 -7.44 10.44 4.19
CA PHE A 19 -6.71 9.26 3.75
C PHE A 19 -6.58 9.24 2.23
N GLU A 20 -5.36 9.00 1.76
CA GLU A 20 -5.05 8.77 0.36
C GLU A 20 -4.28 7.45 0.18
N THR A 21 -4.44 6.83 -0.97
CA THR A 21 -3.74 5.59 -1.31
C THR A 21 -2.34 5.90 -1.83
N MET A 22 -1.33 5.62 -1.00
CA MET A 22 0.07 5.81 -1.38
C MET A 22 0.62 4.63 -2.17
N LEU A 23 0.15 3.42 -1.86
CA LEU A 23 0.56 2.18 -2.52
C LEU A 23 -0.61 1.21 -2.55
N ALA A 24 -0.83 0.57 -3.68
CA ALA A 24 -1.79 -0.51 -3.78
C ALA A 24 -1.26 -1.68 -4.60
N ALA A 25 -1.79 -2.86 -4.31
CA ALA A 25 -1.52 -4.10 -5.01
C ALA A 25 -2.83 -4.79 -5.40
N ARG A 26 -2.90 -5.28 -6.63
CA ARG A 26 -4.05 -6.00 -7.17
C ARG A 26 -3.58 -7.27 -7.86
N ALA A 27 -4.23 -8.40 -7.61
CA ALA A 27 -4.02 -9.61 -8.39
C ALA A 27 -4.53 -9.41 -9.83
N ALA A 28 -3.86 -10.04 -10.80
CA ALA A 28 -4.35 -10.03 -12.18
C ALA A 28 -5.75 -10.62 -12.25
N ASP A 29 -6.56 -10.10 -13.16
CA ASP A 29 -7.95 -10.54 -13.40
C ASP A 29 -7.98 -11.91 -14.11
N THR A 30 -7.27 -12.88 -13.56
CA THR A 30 -7.20 -14.26 -14.04
C THR A 30 -7.58 -15.20 -12.91
N ALA A 31 -8.46 -16.15 -13.20
CA ALA A 31 -8.95 -17.09 -12.19
C ALA A 31 -7.81 -17.83 -11.48
N GLY A 32 -7.87 -17.87 -10.17
CA GLY A 32 -6.96 -18.62 -9.32
C GLY A 32 -5.79 -17.83 -8.75
N TYR A 33 -5.53 -16.61 -9.22
CA TYR A 33 -4.47 -15.79 -8.64
C TYR A 33 -4.93 -15.08 -7.38
N ARG A 34 -4.10 -15.14 -6.35
CA ARG A 34 -4.26 -14.47 -5.06
C ARG A 34 -2.91 -14.28 -4.40
N PHE A 35 -2.86 -13.37 -3.46
CA PHE A 35 -1.65 -13.13 -2.68
C PHE A 35 -2.00 -12.82 -1.23
N ARG A 36 -1.02 -12.90 -0.36
CA ARG A 36 -1.14 -12.43 1.02
C ARG A 36 -0.13 -11.32 1.31
N LEU A 37 -0.50 -10.40 2.19
CA LEU A 37 0.38 -9.35 2.67
C LEU A 37 1.29 -9.90 3.77
N ARG A 38 2.60 -9.87 3.57
CA ARG A 38 3.60 -10.36 4.54
C ARG A 38 4.12 -9.24 5.43
N SER A 39 4.36 -8.08 4.86
CA SER A 39 4.79 -6.92 5.65
C SER A 39 4.50 -5.61 4.94
N ILE A 40 4.48 -4.55 5.72
CA ILE A 40 4.54 -3.16 5.26
C ILE A 40 5.67 -2.45 5.97
N ALA A 41 6.26 -1.48 5.29
CA ALA A 41 7.14 -0.50 5.91
C ALA A 41 6.79 0.89 5.38
N VAL A 42 6.78 1.87 6.28
CA VAL A 42 6.56 3.29 5.95
C VAL A 42 7.57 4.12 6.73
N GLY A 43 8.22 5.04 6.07
CA GLY A 43 9.19 5.96 6.68
C GLY A 43 9.06 7.37 6.12
N CYS A 44 9.60 8.35 6.84
CA CYS A 44 9.69 9.71 6.38
C CYS A 44 10.84 9.84 5.36
N ALA A 45 10.60 10.53 4.25
CA ALA A 45 11.59 10.86 3.24
C ALA A 45 11.97 12.37 3.27
N GLU A 46 11.55 13.10 4.29
CA GLU A 46 11.90 14.51 4.46
C GLU A 46 13.32 14.66 5.04
N ASP A 47 14.08 15.63 4.53
CA ASP A 47 15.44 15.94 5.02
C ASP A 47 15.43 16.39 6.50
N SER A 48 14.35 17.00 6.95
CA SER A 48 14.15 17.47 8.31
C SER A 48 12.78 17.08 8.83
N PRO A 49 12.59 15.82 9.24
CA PRO A 49 11.29 15.35 9.68
C PRO A 49 10.84 16.09 10.94
N VAL A 50 9.58 16.50 10.93
CA VAL A 50 8.94 17.18 12.06
C VAL A 50 8.32 16.16 13.02
N ASP A 51 8.12 16.58 14.27
CA ASP A 51 7.49 15.75 15.28
C ASP A 51 5.95 15.81 15.18
N LEU A 52 5.43 15.22 14.12
CA LEU A 52 4.00 15.21 13.82
C LEU A 52 3.51 13.78 13.53
N PRO A 53 2.28 13.45 13.90
CA PRO A 53 1.71 12.14 13.62
C PRO A 53 1.26 12.02 12.16
N LEU A 54 1.43 10.81 11.62
CA LEU A 54 0.91 10.34 10.35
C LEU A 54 0.05 9.11 10.62
N ALA A 55 -1.21 9.13 10.22
CA ALA A 55 -2.04 7.94 10.30
C ALA A 55 -1.71 7.01 9.13
N VAL A 56 -1.55 5.73 9.42
CA VAL A 56 -1.27 4.67 8.44
C VAL A 56 -2.34 3.61 8.57
N GLN A 57 -2.94 3.20 7.45
CA GLN A 57 -3.94 2.14 7.41
C GLN A 57 -3.65 1.17 6.26
N VAL A 58 -4.02 -0.08 6.47
CA VAL A 58 -4.11 -1.09 5.41
C VAL A 58 -5.57 -1.49 5.28
N ARG A 59 -6.10 -1.42 4.06
CA ARG A 59 -7.49 -1.74 3.76
C ARG A 59 -7.59 -2.57 2.48
N ILE A 60 -8.70 -3.30 2.34
CA ILE A 60 -9.06 -3.99 1.10
C ILE A 60 -10.28 -3.30 0.47
N VAL A 61 -10.25 -3.16 -0.84
CA VAL A 61 -11.44 -2.91 -1.67
C VAL A 61 -11.95 -4.27 -2.12
N ASP A 62 -13.18 -4.61 -1.76
CA ASP A 62 -13.71 -5.96 -1.96
C ASP A 62 -14.11 -6.26 -3.41
N ASP A 63 -14.45 -5.24 -4.18
CA ASP A 63 -14.81 -5.40 -5.60
C ASP A 63 -14.27 -4.24 -6.43
N VAL A 64 -13.36 -4.56 -7.33
CA VAL A 64 -12.76 -3.58 -8.26
C VAL A 64 -13.14 -3.84 -9.72
N SER A 65 -14.11 -4.73 -9.98
CA SER A 65 -14.52 -5.14 -11.33
C SER A 65 -15.09 -3.99 -12.15
N ASP A 66 -15.81 -3.06 -11.53
CA ASP A 66 -16.51 -1.95 -12.19
C ASP A 66 -15.78 -0.60 -12.07
N GLY A 67 -14.45 -0.60 -12.13
CA GLY A 67 -13.66 0.62 -12.05
C GLY A 67 -13.36 1.09 -10.62
N GLY A 68 -13.75 0.32 -9.61
CA GLY A 68 -13.50 0.62 -8.19
C GLY A 68 -12.03 0.63 -7.77
N ALA A 69 -11.12 0.22 -8.65
CA ALA A 69 -9.68 0.17 -8.38
C ALA A 69 -9.00 1.55 -8.29
N GLY A 70 -9.69 2.63 -8.69
CA GLY A 70 -9.09 3.95 -8.77
C GLY A 70 -8.08 4.09 -9.92
N THR A 71 -7.36 5.20 -9.96
CA THR A 71 -6.36 5.49 -11.00
C THR A 71 -5.04 5.90 -10.35
N ALA A 72 -4.05 5.02 -10.43
CA ALA A 72 -2.70 5.31 -9.95
C ALA A 72 -1.95 6.22 -10.93
N THR A 73 -1.18 7.15 -10.41
CA THR A 73 -0.28 7.99 -11.21
C THR A 73 0.90 7.18 -11.73
N ASN A 74 1.44 6.30 -10.90
CA ASN A 74 2.60 5.46 -11.24
C ASN A 74 2.20 3.99 -11.23
N ALA A 75 2.37 3.31 -12.34
CA ALA A 75 2.32 1.86 -12.38
C ALA A 75 3.63 1.27 -11.82
N LEU A 76 3.52 0.30 -10.93
CA LEU A 76 4.64 -0.35 -10.27
C LEU A 76 4.67 -1.83 -10.62
N THR A 77 5.86 -2.34 -10.91
CA THR A 77 6.08 -3.77 -11.12
C THR A 77 6.64 -4.37 -9.84
N PRO A 78 6.01 -5.42 -9.27
CA PRO A 78 6.57 -6.11 -8.12
C PRO A 78 7.93 -6.73 -8.43
N GLU A 79 8.90 -6.55 -7.54
CA GLU A 79 10.25 -7.12 -7.65
C GLU A 79 10.33 -8.44 -6.90
N PRO A 80 10.76 -9.54 -7.55
CA PRO A 80 10.90 -10.85 -6.91
C PRO A 80 12.08 -10.86 -5.92
N HIS A 81 11.90 -11.60 -4.81
CA HIS A 81 12.98 -11.82 -3.83
C HIS A 81 13.96 -12.92 -4.24
N ASP A 82 13.61 -13.72 -5.23
CA ASP A 82 14.51 -14.76 -5.74
C ASP A 82 15.18 -14.36 -7.05
N SER A 83 16.31 -14.99 -7.33
CA SER A 83 17.10 -14.75 -8.54
C SER A 83 16.55 -15.43 -9.79
N LEU A 84 15.46 -16.19 -9.69
CA LEU A 84 14.90 -16.94 -10.82
C LEU A 84 14.04 -16.06 -11.73
N GLY A 85 13.79 -14.79 -11.34
CA GLY A 85 13.25 -13.77 -12.22
C GLY A 85 11.84 -14.02 -12.73
N ARG A 86 11.03 -14.84 -12.02
CA ARG A 86 9.61 -15.01 -12.37
C ARG A 86 8.89 -13.68 -12.26
N ALA A 87 8.24 -13.26 -13.33
CA ALA A 87 7.37 -12.09 -13.29
C ALA A 87 6.18 -12.31 -12.34
N SER A 88 5.85 -11.30 -11.56
CA SER A 88 4.64 -11.28 -10.75
C SER A 88 3.39 -11.21 -11.62
N VAL A 89 2.32 -11.86 -11.19
CA VAL A 89 0.97 -11.68 -11.75
C VAL A 89 0.19 -10.56 -11.03
N ILE A 90 0.84 -9.91 -10.05
CA ILE A 90 0.29 -8.78 -9.33
C ILE A 90 0.69 -7.49 -10.02
N THR A 91 -0.23 -6.55 -10.11
CA THR A 91 0.05 -5.19 -10.53
C THR A 91 0.07 -4.27 -9.32
N GLY A 92 1.02 -3.34 -9.28
CA GLY A 92 1.12 -2.31 -8.27
C GLY A 92 0.82 -0.94 -8.82
N GLY A 93 0.42 -0.03 -7.94
CA GLY A 93 0.25 1.37 -8.27
C GLY A 93 0.54 2.26 -7.07
N SER A 94 1.05 3.46 -7.32
CA SER A 94 1.26 4.47 -6.28
C SER A 94 0.76 5.83 -6.68
N LYS A 95 0.47 6.66 -5.67
CA LYS A 95 -0.07 8.02 -5.81
C LYS A 95 -1.31 8.03 -6.71
N TYR A 96 -2.47 7.99 -6.10
CA TYR A 96 -3.74 7.89 -6.82
C TYR A 96 -4.30 9.28 -7.16
N THR A 97 -4.70 9.49 -8.41
CA THR A 97 -5.43 10.70 -8.86
C THR A 97 -6.94 10.54 -8.72
N ALA A 98 -7.40 9.29 -8.76
CA ALA A 98 -8.74 8.91 -8.39
C ALA A 98 -8.62 7.76 -7.39
N GLU A 99 -9.03 8.00 -6.15
CA GLU A 99 -8.95 7.00 -5.09
C GLU A 99 -9.80 5.78 -5.40
N PRO A 100 -9.35 4.58 -5.00
CA PRO A 100 -10.19 3.39 -5.02
C PRO A 100 -11.47 3.64 -4.21
N THR A 101 -12.58 3.17 -4.73
CA THR A 101 -13.88 3.33 -4.08
C THR A 101 -14.16 2.17 -3.12
N THR A 102 -14.93 2.44 -2.08
CA THR A 102 -15.49 1.39 -1.20
C THR A 102 -14.44 0.54 -0.47
N TYR A 103 -13.46 1.18 0.15
CA TYR A 103 -12.59 0.49 1.09
C TYR A 103 -13.41 -0.09 2.25
N GLY A 104 -13.14 -1.34 2.57
CA GLY A 104 -13.64 -1.99 3.79
C GLY A 104 -13.01 -1.45 5.08
N ASP A 105 -13.33 -2.09 6.20
CA ASP A 105 -12.73 -1.76 7.48
C ASP A 105 -11.21 -1.92 7.47
N PRO A 106 -10.47 -1.14 8.26
CA PRO A 106 -9.02 -1.28 8.35
C PRO A 106 -8.61 -2.66 8.87
N LEU A 107 -7.80 -3.37 8.10
CA LEU A 107 -7.11 -4.59 8.56
C LEU A 107 -5.99 -4.26 9.56
N PHE A 108 -5.45 -3.06 9.43
CA PHE A 108 -4.44 -2.50 10.30
C PHE A 108 -4.58 -0.99 10.31
N ALA A 109 -4.46 -0.38 11.50
CA ALA A 109 -4.45 1.06 11.66
C ALA A 109 -3.50 1.44 12.79
N LEU A 110 -2.61 2.39 12.54
CA LEU A 110 -1.69 2.93 13.53
C LEU A 110 -1.35 4.39 13.21
N GLU A 111 -1.08 5.17 14.24
CA GLU A 111 -0.42 6.46 14.10
C GLU A 111 1.08 6.30 14.33
N MET A 112 1.88 6.79 13.40
CA MET A 112 3.33 6.85 13.53
C MET A 112 3.80 8.31 13.64
N ASN A 113 4.91 8.52 14.34
CA ASN A 113 5.61 9.81 14.30
C ASN A 113 6.49 9.85 13.05
N LEU A 114 6.54 10.98 12.34
CA LEU A 114 7.36 11.13 11.14
C LEU A 114 8.88 10.97 11.38
N ARG A 115 9.34 11.07 12.64
CA ARG A 115 10.73 10.78 13.00
C ARG A 115 11.03 9.31 13.18
N ALA A 116 10.00 8.46 13.13
CA ALA A 116 10.14 7.01 13.26
C ALA A 116 9.77 6.32 11.93
N SER A 117 10.16 5.06 11.80
CA SER A 117 9.68 4.17 10.76
C SER A 117 8.66 3.21 11.35
N LEU A 118 7.61 2.93 10.60
CA LEU A 118 6.65 1.88 10.90
C LEU A 118 7.03 0.63 10.10
N ILE A 119 7.17 -0.50 10.80
CA ILE A 119 7.27 -1.82 10.16
C ILE A 119 6.23 -2.71 10.82
N LYS A 120 5.39 -3.35 10.02
CA LYS A 120 4.43 -4.36 10.46
C LYS A 120 4.62 -5.61 9.64
N GLU A 121 4.81 -6.72 10.33
CA GLU A 121 4.89 -8.06 9.74
C GLU A 121 3.72 -8.91 10.20
N TRP A 122 3.29 -9.82 9.34
CA TRP A 122 2.27 -10.84 9.64
C TRP A 122 2.89 -12.23 9.54
N ALA A 123 2.57 -13.08 10.51
CA ALA A 123 2.84 -14.51 10.38
C ALA A 123 2.04 -15.05 9.17
N PRO A 124 2.52 -16.10 8.48
CA PRO A 124 1.85 -16.62 7.28
C PRO A 124 0.38 -16.97 7.49
N GLU A 125 0.04 -17.49 8.66
CA GLU A 125 -1.31 -17.89 9.05
C GLU A 125 -2.26 -16.71 9.32
N ASP A 126 -1.71 -15.57 9.76
CA ASP A 126 -2.47 -14.36 10.12
C ASP A 126 -2.45 -13.31 9.00
N ALA A 127 -1.69 -13.56 7.94
CA ALA A 127 -1.50 -12.61 6.85
C ALA A 127 -2.80 -12.39 6.05
N PRO A 128 -3.23 -11.12 5.84
CA PRO A 128 -4.39 -10.84 5.02
C PRO A 128 -4.26 -11.43 3.61
N VAL A 129 -5.28 -12.14 3.16
CA VAL A 129 -5.36 -12.72 1.81
C VAL A 129 -6.19 -11.82 0.91
N VAL A 130 -5.65 -11.53 -0.25
CA VAL A 130 -6.28 -10.71 -1.29
C VAL A 130 -6.60 -11.60 -2.49
N ASN A 131 -7.86 -11.63 -2.87
CA ASN A 131 -8.35 -12.41 -3.99
C ASN A 131 -8.35 -11.59 -5.29
N ARG A 132 -8.67 -12.23 -6.40
CA ARG A 132 -8.54 -11.65 -7.74
C ARG A 132 -9.30 -10.32 -7.92
N ASP A 133 -10.52 -10.19 -7.46
CA ASP A 133 -11.33 -8.98 -7.66
C ASP A 133 -11.18 -7.95 -6.53
N GLN A 134 -10.12 -8.09 -5.74
CA GLN A 134 -9.80 -7.23 -4.62
C GLN A 134 -8.53 -6.41 -4.86
N LEU A 135 -8.45 -5.27 -4.22
CA LEU A 135 -7.27 -4.42 -4.18
C LEU A 135 -6.87 -4.18 -2.72
N LEU A 136 -5.60 -4.37 -2.43
CA LEU A 136 -5.01 -4.03 -1.13
C LEU A 136 -4.40 -2.64 -1.22
N GLY A 137 -4.82 -1.72 -0.35
CA GLY A 137 -4.28 -0.37 -0.26
C GLY A 137 -3.53 -0.11 1.04
N LEU A 138 -2.39 0.56 0.92
CA LEU A 138 -1.68 1.24 2.00
C LEU A 138 -2.05 2.71 1.93
N LEU A 139 -2.82 3.16 2.91
CA LEU A 139 -3.35 4.52 2.98
C LEU A 139 -2.65 5.29 4.07
N VAL A 140 -2.46 6.57 3.83
CA VAL A 140 -1.92 7.50 4.82
C VAL A 140 -2.77 8.76 4.90
N ALA A 141 -2.77 9.39 6.07
CA ALA A 141 -3.38 10.70 6.27
C ALA A 141 -2.48 11.55 7.18
N PRO A 142 -2.04 12.73 6.74
CA PRO A 142 -1.38 13.68 7.64
C PRO A 142 -2.39 14.18 8.67
N ARG A 143 -1.95 14.41 9.91
CA ARG A 143 -2.79 14.98 10.97
C ARG A 143 -2.79 16.51 10.97
N THR A 144 -2.13 17.12 10.00
CA THR A 144 -2.08 18.57 9.80
C THR A 144 -2.31 18.91 8.34
N SER A 145 -2.77 20.13 8.04
CA SER A 145 -2.97 20.61 6.67
C SER A 145 -1.65 20.94 5.97
N ALA A 146 -0.73 19.97 5.94
CA ALA A 146 0.56 20.09 5.26
C ALA A 146 0.94 18.74 4.63
N ALA A 147 1.32 18.75 3.37
CA ALA A 147 1.84 17.57 2.70
C ALA A 147 3.10 17.06 3.42
N ARG A 148 3.28 15.73 3.43
CA ARG A 148 4.44 15.05 3.98
C ARG A 148 5.06 14.16 2.93
N THR A 149 6.37 14.12 2.88
CA THR A 149 7.07 13.25 1.95
C THR A 149 7.46 11.96 2.65
N ILE A 150 7.00 10.85 2.10
CA ILE A 150 7.19 9.52 2.67
C ILE A 150 7.68 8.53 1.62
N SER A 151 8.30 7.47 2.09
CA SER A 151 8.64 6.27 1.30
C SER A 151 8.05 5.05 1.99
N GLY A 152 7.78 4.02 1.21
CA GLY A 152 7.24 2.79 1.80
C GLY A 152 7.23 1.62 0.84
N CYS A 153 6.97 0.44 1.42
CA CYS A 153 6.83 -0.78 0.64
C CYS A 153 5.82 -1.75 1.25
N MET A 154 5.38 -2.67 0.42
CA MET A 154 4.69 -3.91 0.80
C MET A 154 5.49 -5.11 0.33
N VAL A 155 5.61 -6.11 1.18
CA VAL A 155 6.06 -7.46 0.79
C VAL A 155 4.83 -8.35 0.68
N ILE A 156 4.67 -8.97 -0.45
CA ILE A 156 3.54 -9.82 -0.80
C ILE A 156 4.01 -11.22 -1.16
N GLU A 157 3.18 -12.21 -0.91
CA GLU A 157 3.43 -13.60 -1.24
C GLU A 157 2.35 -14.12 -2.18
N GLU A 158 2.72 -14.45 -3.42
CA GLU A 158 1.84 -15.13 -4.38
C GLU A 158 1.77 -16.62 -4.11
N PHE A 159 0.57 -17.21 -4.25
CA PHE A 159 0.33 -18.66 -4.08
C PHE A 159 -0.88 -19.16 -4.85
#